data_4dfefdfad18c12b9ed4f2f7db7d25252
#
_entry.id   4dfefdfad18c12b9ed4f2f7db7d25252
#
_cell.length_a   1.000
_cell.length_b   1.000
_cell.length_c   1.000
_cell.angle_alpha   90.00
_cell.angle_beta   90.00
_cell.angle_gamma   90.00
#
_symmetry.space_group_name_H-M   'P 1'
#
loop_
_entity.id
_entity.type
_entity.pdbx_description
1 polymer ?
#
loop_
_entity_poly.entity_id
_entity_poly.type
_entity_poly.pdbx_seq_one_letter_code
_entity_poly.pdbx_strand_id
1 'polypeptide(L)'
;MKEGYKALGEFIRQIDIRNTEGKEDNLLGVSVQKQFIPSIANTVGTDFTKYKVVKKGQFTYIPDTSRRGDKIAIALLQDYEEGLVSNVYTVFEVIDEEKLLPEYLMLWFSRPEFDRYARFKSHGSVREIMDWDEMCKVELPVPSIEKQRSIVKAYKAITDRIELKRRINDNLVAVGTTSIQKNIGRGALINLTEAEMDRLTFPEDFKVQTVSEFCAETKSGSTPSRTNNKYWENGTISWVKSGEVHNNITLQTEEYITPLGLSESSTKLLPKDTVLMAMYGVTAGEVGYLAIEATTNQAICGMICRSKAEAAYLYFSLIQSQATISRLSNGGAQDNLSKNFIDNIKIVVPPSEFIEKLNLAAIVEQMTLNTKEIALLEKLQSTVLAQLSSR
;
A
#
# COMPACT_ATOMS: atom_id res chain seq x y z
N MET A 1 19.76 25.02 -22.61
CA MET A 1 18.73 23.98 -22.86
C MET A 1 19.41 22.70 -23.30
N LYS A 2 19.03 21.58 -22.74
CA LYS A 2 19.41 20.25 -23.23
C LYS A 2 18.82 20.05 -24.63
N GLU A 3 19.55 19.50 -25.58
CA GLU A 3 19.04 19.25 -26.92
C GLU A 3 17.77 18.39 -26.90
N GLY A 4 16.71 18.81 -27.58
CA GLY A 4 15.40 18.16 -27.58
C GLY A 4 14.49 18.48 -26.38
N TYR A 5 14.90 19.31 -25.40
CA TYR A 5 14.08 19.78 -24.31
C TYR A 5 13.39 21.11 -24.66
N LYS A 6 12.16 21.27 -24.23
CA LYS A 6 11.35 22.47 -24.42
C LYS A 6 10.76 22.94 -23.10
N ALA A 7 10.49 24.24 -22.96
CA ALA A 7 9.85 24.78 -21.80
C ALA A 7 8.36 24.37 -21.76
N LEU A 8 7.90 23.90 -20.62
CA LEU A 8 6.53 23.41 -20.45
C LEU A 8 5.48 24.48 -20.74
N GLY A 9 5.79 25.75 -20.41
CA GLY A 9 4.91 26.88 -20.66
C GLY A 9 4.51 27.10 -22.13
N GLU A 10 5.25 26.52 -23.07
CA GLU A 10 4.88 26.54 -24.51
C GLU A 10 3.68 25.63 -24.81
N PHE A 11 3.35 24.68 -23.93
CA PHE A 11 2.40 23.61 -24.15
C PHE A 11 1.20 23.61 -23.21
N ILE A 12 1.24 24.43 -22.15
CA ILE A 12 0.19 24.44 -21.13
C ILE A 12 -0.41 25.83 -20.93
N ARG A 13 -1.65 25.86 -20.47
CA ARG A 13 -2.31 27.10 -20.04
C ARG A 13 -3.08 26.88 -18.74
N GLN A 14 -3.13 27.91 -17.91
CA GLN A 14 -3.90 27.92 -16.69
C GLN A 14 -5.40 28.06 -16.97
N ILE A 15 -6.21 27.36 -16.18
CA ILE A 15 -7.68 27.39 -16.23
C ILE A 15 -8.19 27.89 -14.88
N ASP A 16 -9.14 28.83 -14.89
CA ASP A 16 -9.79 29.34 -13.69
C ASP A 16 -11.32 29.43 -13.88
N ILE A 17 -11.96 28.27 -13.99
CA ILE A 17 -13.42 28.18 -14.07
C ILE A 17 -13.94 28.04 -12.63
N ARG A 18 -14.79 28.99 -12.21
CA ARG A 18 -15.39 29.02 -10.89
C ARG A 18 -16.71 28.27 -10.85
N ASN A 19 -16.98 27.63 -9.70
CA ASN A 19 -18.23 26.95 -9.39
C ASN A 19 -19.33 27.98 -9.03
N THR A 20 -19.70 28.83 -9.98
CA THR A 20 -20.67 29.93 -9.75
C THR A 20 -22.04 29.47 -9.30
N GLU A 21 -22.40 28.22 -9.59
CA GLU A 21 -23.68 27.59 -9.20
C GLU A 21 -23.65 27.09 -7.75
N GLY A 22 -22.49 27.08 -7.08
CA GLY A 22 -22.38 26.60 -5.71
C GLY A 22 -22.62 25.10 -5.54
N LYS A 23 -22.37 24.27 -6.60
CA LYS A 23 -22.47 22.80 -6.51
C LYS A 23 -21.58 22.27 -5.39
N GLU A 24 -22.02 21.21 -4.72
CA GLU A 24 -21.33 20.59 -3.58
C GLU A 24 -20.91 19.13 -3.84
N ASP A 25 -21.21 18.62 -5.02
CA ASP A 25 -20.92 17.26 -5.44
C ASP A 25 -19.50 17.13 -6.02
N ASN A 26 -18.97 15.91 -5.96
CA ASN A 26 -17.67 15.52 -6.52
C ASN A 26 -16.50 16.41 -6.06
N LEU A 27 -16.41 16.62 -4.73
CA LEU A 27 -15.31 17.36 -4.12
C LEU A 27 -14.02 16.52 -4.13
N LEU A 28 -13.00 17.04 -4.77
CA LEU A 28 -11.73 16.35 -4.98
C LEU A 28 -10.56 17.07 -4.29
N GLY A 29 -9.62 16.27 -3.85
CA GLY A 29 -8.28 16.66 -3.45
C GLY A 29 -7.22 15.98 -4.32
N VAL A 30 -5.96 16.42 -4.20
CA VAL A 30 -4.84 15.81 -4.90
C VAL A 30 -3.83 15.28 -3.89
N SER A 31 -3.46 14.02 -4.02
CA SER A 31 -2.51 13.35 -3.15
C SER A 31 -1.06 13.52 -3.63
N VAL A 32 -0.09 13.28 -2.74
CA VAL A 32 1.33 13.18 -3.10
C VAL A 32 1.67 11.91 -3.91
N GLN A 33 0.73 10.97 -3.98
CA GLN A 33 0.79 9.82 -4.89
C GLN A 33 0.37 10.17 -6.32
N LYS A 34 0.16 11.46 -6.60
CA LYS A 34 -0.16 11.99 -7.94
C LYS A 34 -1.53 11.53 -8.46
N GLN A 35 -2.50 11.43 -7.58
CA GLN A 35 -3.87 10.99 -7.89
C GLN A 35 -4.90 11.94 -7.31
N PHE A 36 -6.04 12.07 -7.99
CA PHE A 36 -7.23 12.64 -7.38
C PHE A 36 -7.79 11.70 -6.33
N ILE A 37 -8.23 12.25 -5.22
CA ILE A 37 -8.86 11.53 -4.12
C ILE A 37 -10.12 12.29 -3.70
N PRO A 38 -11.14 11.66 -3.13
CA PRO A 38 -12.24 12.37 -2.47
C PRO A 38 -11.68 13.36 -1.44
N SER A 39 -12.24 14.56 -1.38
CA SER A 39 -11.79 15.58 -0.42
C SER A 39 -12.09 15.11 1.01
N ILE A 40 -11.07 15.18 1.87
CA ILE A 40 -11.18 14.91 3.31
C ILE A 40 -11.36 16.21 4.13
N ALA A 41 -11.48 17.36 3.47
CA ALA A 41 -11.61 18.63 4.13
C ALA A 41 -12.96 18.74 4.85
N ASN A 42 -12.96 19.39 6.03
CA ASN A 42 -14.21 19.78 6.66
C ASN A 42 -14.87 20.90 5.85
N THR A 43 -16.05 20.63 5.33
CA THR A 43 -16.80 21.53 4.44
C THR A 43 -17.88 22.35 5.16
N VAL A 44 -18.04 22.21 6.47
CA VAL A 44 -19.05 22.96 7.25
C VAL A 44 -18.76 24.45 7.17
N GLY A 45 -19.73 25.22 6.64
CA GLY A 45 -19.61 26.67 6.45
C GLY A 45 -18.72 27.10 5.27
N THR A 46 -18.39 26.18 4.37
CA THR A 46 -17.57 26.48 3.18
C THR A 46 -18.41 27.13 2.10
N ASP A 47 -17.90 28.21 1.51
CA ASP A 47 -18.46 28.85 0.31
C ASP A 47 -17.95 28.16 -0.94
N PHE A 48 -18.74 27.23 -1.48
CA PHE A 48 -18.39 26.45 -2.66
C PHE A 48 -18.34 27.27 -3.96
N THR A 49 -18.89 28.49 -3.99
CA THR A 49 -18.77 29.36 -5.18
C THR A 49 -17.33 29.79 -5.44
N LYS A 50 -16.46 29.70 -4.43
CA LYS A 50 -15.02 29.95 -4.54
C LYS A 50 -14.21 28.79 -5.09
N TYR A 51 -14.80 27.61 -5.15
CA TYR A 51 -14.14 26.41 -5.69
C TYR A 51 -13.94 26.54 -7.20
N LYS A 52 -12.96 25.79 -7.70
CA LYS A 52 -12.70 25.70 -9.15
C LYS A 52 -13.26 24.41 -9.69
N VAL A 53 -13.76 24.48 -10.91
CA VAL A 53 -14.16 23.30 -11.69
C VAL A 53 -12.92 22.78 -12.41
N VAL A 54 -12.65 21.51 -12.27
CA VAL A 54 -11.65 20.77 -13.05
C VAL A 54 -12.35 19.74 -13.91
N LYS A 55 -11.98 19.65 -15.19
CA LYS A 55 -12.57 18.74 -16.18
C LYS A 55 -11.61 17.63 -16.57
N LYS A 56 -12.15 16.55 -17.10
CA LYS A 56 -11.36 15.45 -17.67
C LYS A 56 -10.31 15.94 -18.64
N GLY A 57 -9.09 15.41 -18.54
CA GLY A 57 -7.94 15.88 -19.31
C GLY A 57 -7.19 17.07 -18.71
N GLN A 58 -7.72 17.68 -17.65
CA GLN A 58 -7.07 18.79 -16.97
C GLN A 58 -6.25 18.31 -15.77
N PHE A 59 -5.23 19.08 -15.45
CA PHE A 59 -4.35 18.88 -14.31
C PHE A 59 -4.75 19.78 -13.15
N THR A 60 -4.48 19.31 -11.97
CA THR A 60 -4.58 20.13 -10.75
C THR A 60 -3.34 19.88 -9.89
N TYR A 61 -2.73 20.95 -9.37
CA TYR A 61 -1.66 20.82 -8.39
C TYR A 61 -1.81 21.81 -7.23
N ILE A 62 -1.17 21.45 -6.11
CA ILE A 62 -1.03 22.32 -4.96
C ILE A 62 0.37 22.93 -5.02
N PRO A 63 0.49 24.28 -5.07
CA PRO A 63 1.80 24.92 -5.13
C PRO A 63 2.69 24.66 -3.91
N ASP A 64 2.11 24.41 -2.73
CA ASP A 64 2.84 24.18 -1.48
C ASP A 64 3.55 22.80 -1.49
N THR A 65 4.87 22.79 -1.36
CA THR A 65 5.72 21.59 -1.31
C THR A 65 6.23 21.26 0.10
N SER A 66 6.36 22.24 0.99
CA SER A 66 7.05 22.13 2.29
C SER A 66 6.36 21.23 3.32
N ARG A 67 5.03 21.04 3.21
CA ARG A 67 4.21 20.27 4.17
C ARG A 67 3.86 18.87 3.72
N ARG A 68 4.48 18.38 2.63
CA ARG A 68 4.06 17.16 1.95
C ARG A 68 5.19 16.16 1.74
N GLY A 69 6.20 16.17 2.65
CA GLY A 69 7.35 15.26 2.55
C GLY A 69 8.19 15.50 1.31
N ASP A 70 8.42 16.79 0.97
CA ASP A 70 9.22 17.21 -0.18
C ASP A 70 8.70 16.73 -1.55
N LYS A 71 7.37 16.50 -1.64
CA LYS A 71 6.68 16.10 -2.88
C LYS A 71 5.64 17.13 -3.27
N ILE A 72 5.47 17.34 -4.57
CA ILE A 72 4.38 18.13 -5.12
C ILE A 72 3.16 17.24 -5.37
N ALA A 73 2.00 17.66 -4.84
CA ALA A 73 0.73 17.01 -5.15
C ALA A 73 0.21 17.57 -6.48
N ILE A 74 0.23 16.75 -7.53
CA ILE A 74 -0.24 17.05 -8.88
C ILE A 74 -0.91 15.82 -9.46
N ALA A 75 -2.03 15.98 -10.18
CA ALA A 75 -2.74 14.87 -10.82
C ALA A 75 -3.44 15.32 -12.11
N LEU A 76 -3.64 14.37 -13.01
CA LEU A 76 -4.46 14.47 -14.21
C LEU A 76 -5.83 13.85 -13.95
N LEU A 77 -6.92 14.57 -14.21
CA LEU A 77 -8.28 14.06 -14.04
C LEU A 77 -8.64 13.14 -15.22
N GLN A 78 -8.87 11.85 -14.90
CA GLN A 78 -9.24 10.82 -15.89
C GLN A 78 -10.52 10.07 -15.51
N ASP A 79 -10.81 9.93 -14.21
CA ASP A 79 -11.87 9.04 -13.70
C ASP A 79 -13.24 9.71 -13.63
N TYR A 80 -13.30 11.05 -13.71
CA TYR A 80 -14.52 11.84 -13.65
C TYR A 80 -14.58 12.79 -14.84
N GLU A 81 -15.77 13.09 -15.34
CA GLU A 81 -15.94 14.10 -16.40
C GLU A 81 -15.65 15.50 -15.86
N GLU A 82 -16.07 15.78 -14.63
CA GLU A 82 -15.70 17.01 -13.88
C GLU A 82 -15.67 16.77 -12.39
N GLY A 83 -14.99 17.66 -11.66
CA GLY A 83 -14.95 17.69 -10.20
C GLY A 83 -14.63 19.08 -9.68
N LEU A 84 -14.79 19.26 -8.36
CA LEU A 84 -14.55 20.52 -7.68
C LEU A 84 -13.29 20.44 -6.82
N VAL A 85 -12.43 21.42 -6.96
CA VAL A 85 -11.22 21.56 -6.13
C VAL A 85 -11.20 22.93 -5.44
N SER A 86 -10.60 22.99 -4.25
CA SER A 86 -10.47 24.23 -3.50
C SER A 86 -9.74 25.32 -4.32
N ASN A 87 -10.04 26.56 -4.04
CA ASN A 87 -9.45 27.73 -4.71
C ASN A 87 -7.91 27.82 -4.61
N VAL A 88 -7.30 27.14 -3.65
CA VAL A 88 -5.84 27.12 -3.46
C VAL A 88 -5.11 26.27 -4.51
N TYR A 89 -5.84 25.42 -5.23
CA TYR A 89 -5.27 24.61 -6.30
C TYR A 89 -5.10 25.42 -7.58
N THR A 90 -4.07 25.12 -8.32
CA THR A 90 -3.89 25.60 -9.70
C THR A 90 -4.38 24.51 -10.65
N VAL A 91 -5.33 24.89 -11.52
CA VAL A 91 -5.85 24.02 -12.60
C VAL A 91 -5.22 24.47 -13.91
N PHE A 92 -4.80 23.54 -14.74
CA PHE A 92 -4.23 23.81 -16.06
C PHE A 92 -4.49 22.66 -17.03
N GLU A 93 -4.30 22.93 -18.31
CA GLU A 93 -4.46 21.92 -19.36
C GLU A 93 -3.37 22.03 -20.43
N VAL A 94 -3.20 20.99 -21.19
CA VAL A 94 -2.39 21.02 -22.41
C VAL A 94 -3.14 21.78 -23.51
N ILE A 95 -2.44 22.69 -24.22
CA ILE A 95 -3.02 23.53 -25.26
C ILE A 95 -3.31 22.73 -26.53
N ASP A 96 -2.45 21.80 -26.89
CA ASP A 96 -2.49 21.04 -28.14
C ASP A 96 -2.02 19.60 -27.90
N GLU A 97 -2.97 18.68 -27.81
CA GLU A 97 -2.70 17.25 -27.54
C GLU A 97 -2.00 16.53 -28.71
N GLU A 98 -1.99 17.11 -29.92
CA GLU A 98 -1.21 16.57 -31.04
C GLU A 98 0.29 16.93 -30.92
N LYS A 99 0.67 17.80 -29.98
CA LYS A 99 2.07 18.11 -29.66
C LYS A 99 2.54 17.50 -28.36
N LEU A 100 1.68 17.53 -27.32
CA LEU A 100 1.98 16.99 -26.00
C LEU A 100 0.75 16.28 -25.45
N LEU A 101 0.86 14.96 -25.19
CA LEU A 101 -0.22 14.20 -24.54
C LEU A 101 -0.30 14.50 -23.03
N PRO A 102 -1.48 14.75 -22.46
CA PRO A 102 -1.65 14.90 -21.02
C PRO A 102 -1.09 13.70 -20.23
N GLU A 103 -1.34 12.48 -20.68
CA GLU A 103 -0.85 11.26 -20.02
C GLU A 103 0.69 11.16 -20.06
N TYR A 104 1.32 11.56 -21.15
CA TYR A 104 2.79 11.61 -21.23
C TYR A 104 3.36 12.65 -20.27
N LEU A 105 2.72 13.83 -20.18
CA LEU A 105 3.10 14.86 -19.24
C LEU A 105 2.90 14.38 -17.77
N MET A 106 1.84 13.61 -17.50
CA MET A 106 1.64 13.02 -16.18
C MET A 106 2.74 12.03 -15.81
N LEU A 107 3.23 11.23 -16.75
CA LEU A 107 4.39 10.35 -16.52
C LEU A 107 5.65 11.17 -16.18
N TRP A 108 5.85 12.31 -16.81
CA TRP A 108 6.96 13.22 -16.47
C TRP A 108 6.86 13.72 -15.04
N PHE A 109 5.68 14.14 -14.61
CA PHE A 109 5.41 14.59 -13.24
C PHE A 109 5.51 13.48 -12.21
N SER A 110 5.28 12.23 -12.58
CA SER A 110 5.34 11.07 -11.69
C SER A 110 6.76 10.65 -11.29
N ARG A 111 7.78 11.25 -11.89
CA ARG A 111 9.18 10.95 -11.63
C ARG A 111 9.66 11.56 -10.30
N PRO A 112 10.45 10.84 -9.50
CA PRO A 112 11.07 11.39 -8.29
C PRO A 112 11.96 12.64 -8.56
N GLU A 113 12.55 12.72 -9.78
CA GLU A 113 13.33 13.87 -10.20
C GLU A 113 12.49 15.14 -10.28
N PHE A 114 11.22 15.02 -10.68
CA PHE A 114 10.31 16.16 -10.70
C PHE A 114 9.96 16.64 -9.29
N ASP A 115 9.75 15.74 -8.34
CA ASP A 115 9.55 16.13 -6.94
C ASP A 115 10.76 16.90 -6.39
N ARG A 116 11.98 16.40 -6.63
CA ARG A 116 13.22 17.10 -6.24
C ARG A 116 13.35 18.47 -6.92
N TYR A 117 13.03 18.55 -8.21
CA TYR A 117 13.01 19.82 -8.95
C TYR A 117 11.99 20.79 -8.35
N ALA A 118 10.76 20.36 -8.15
CA ALA A 118 9.69 21.16 -7.57
C ALA A 118 10.08 21.67 -6.18
N ARG A 119 10.67 20.83 -5.35
CA ARG A 119 11.18 21.20 -4.02
C ARG A 119 12.31 22.25 -4.10
N PHE A 120 13.27 22.04 -4.97
CA PHE A 120 14.40 22.97 -5.17
C PHE A 120 13.95 24.34 -5.70
N LYS A 121 12.94 24.37 -6.57
CA LYS A 121 12.40 25.59 -7.18
C LYS A 121 11.35 26.30 -6.33
N SER A 122 10.90 25.67 -5.25
CA SER A 122 9.94 26.28 -4.34
C SER A 122 10.59 27.35 -3.47
N HIS A 123 9.94 28.50 -3.35
CA HIS A 123 10.41 29.67 -2.60
C HIS A 123 9.37 30.15 -1.60
N GLY A 124 9.82 30.79 -0.53
CA GLY A 124 8.96 31.42 0.49
C GLY A 124 9.47 31.20 1.91
N SER A 125 9.27 32.18 2.78
CA SER A 125 9.75 32.14 4.18
C SER A 125 8.84 31.37 5.13
N VAL A 126 7.54 31.20 4.78
CA VAL A 126 6.52 30.53 5.62
C VAL A 126 5.97 29.29 4.93
N ARG A 127 5.85 29.34 3.61
CA ARG A 127 5.47 28.19 2.76
C ARG A 127 6.33 28.24 1.51
N GLU A 128 6.99 27.17 1.23
CA GLU A 128 7.75 27.03 -0.01
C GLU A 128 6.79 26.64 -1.13
N ILE A 129 6.68 27.48 -2.12
CA ILE A 129 5.69 27.41 -3.19
C ILE A 129 6.39 27.30 -4.53
N MET A 130 6.01 26.30 -5.31
CA MET A 130 6.27 26.22 -6.74
C MET A 130 5.14 26.95 -7.47
N ASP A 131 5.35 28.19 -7.84
CA ASP A 131 4.36 28.99 -8.52
C ASP A 131 4.17 28.60 -9.99
N TRP A 132 3.20 29.26 -10.66
CA TRP A 132 2.89 28.98 -12.06
C TRP A 132 4.03 29.33 -13.01
N ASP A 133 4.75 30.40 -12.75
CA ASP A 133 5.85 30.84 -13.60
C ASP A 133 7.02 29.86 -13.54
N GLU A 134 7.30 29.28 -12.34
CA GLU A 134 8.29 28.21 -12.21
C GLU A 134 7.81 26.89 -12.86
N MET A 135 6.50 26.60 -12.80
CA MET A 135 5.93 25.47 -13.55
C MET A 135 6.12 25.61 -15.06
N CYS A 136 5.91 26.81 -15.60
CA CYS A 136 6.12 27.10 -17.02
C CYS A 136 7.59 26.98 -17.47
N LYS A 137 8.55 27.17 -16.56
CA LYS A 137 10.01 27.03 -16.83
C LYS A 137 10.50 25.60 -16.78
N VAL A 138 9.68 24.61 -16.37
CA VAL A 138 10.05 23.19 -16.38
C VAL A 138 10.46 22.81 -17.80
N GLU A 139 11.64 22.25 -17.95
CA GLU A 139 12.11 21.71 -19.23
C GLU A 139 11.87 20.21 -19.29
N LEU A 140 11.27 19.74 -20.40
CA LEU A 140 11.00 18.34 -20.63
C LEU A 140 11.26 17.94 -22.08
N PRO A 141 11.61 16.67 -22.37
CA PRO A 141 11.68 16.18 -23.73
C PRO A 141 10.28 16.05 -24.32
N VAL A 142 10.08 16.56 -25.53
CA VAL A 142 8.82 16.45 -26.27
C VAL A 142 9.11 15.68 -27.58
N PRO A 143 9.11 14.32 -27.51
CA PRO A 143 9.29 13.49 -28.70
C PRO A 143 8.07 13.55 -29.61
N SER A 144 8.12 12.88 -30.79
CA SER A 144 6.95 12.81 -31.67
C SER A 144 5.73 12.22 -30.96
N ILE A 145 4.54 12.62 -31.39
CA ILE A 145 3.27 12.20 -30.77
C ILE A 145 3.10 10.67 -30.79
N GLU A 146 3.56 10.00 -31.83
CA GLU A 146 3.54 8.54 -31.95
C GLU A 146 4.43 7.90 -30.86
N LYS A 147 5.57 8.50 -30.58
CA LYS A 147 6.47 8.03 -29.52
C LYS A 147 5.86 8.25 -28.13
N GLN A 148 5.23 9.40 -27.91
CA GLN A 148 4.50 9.67 -26.66
C GLN A 148 3.37 8.65 -26.46
N ARG A 149 2.53 8.42 -27.48
CA ARG A 149 1.45 7.40 -27.45
C ARG A 149 2.00 6.00 -27.14
N SER A 150 3.12 5.63 -27.75
CA SER A 150 3.77 4.33 -27.50
C SER A 150 4.24 4.18 -26.04
N ILE A 151 4.85 5.23 -25.47
CA ILE A 151 5.31 5.25 -24.07
C ILE A 151 4.12 5.13 -23.11
N VAL A 152 3.09 5.97 -23.31
CA VAL A 152 1.87 5.95 -22.48
C VAL A 152 1.21 4.58 -22.52
N LYS A 153 1.05 3.99 -23.72
CA LYS A 153 0.46 2.65 -23.89
C LYS A 153 1.26 1.58 -23.16
N ALA A 154 2.59 1.61 -23.27
CA ALA A 154 3.45 0.64 -22.58
C ALA A 154 3.36 0.77 -21.06
N TYR A 155 3.40 2.01 -20.53
CA TYR A 155 3.29 2.26 -19.11
C TYR A 155 1.91 1.83 -18.56
N LYS A 156 0.84 2.20 -19.29
CA LYS A 156 -0.53 1.80 -18.92
C LYS A 156 -0.69 0.28 -18.87
N ALA A 157 -0.16 -0.44 -19.85
CA ALA A 157 -0.23 -1.91 -19.84
C ALA A 157 0.42 -2.54 -18.61
N ILE A 158 1.53 -1.95 -18.12
CA ILE A 158 2.19 -2.40 -16.88
C ILE A 158 1.30 -2.07 -15.67
N THR A 159 0.75 -0.86 -15.60
CA THR A 159 -0.14 -0.43 -14.49
C THR A 159 -1.38 -1.32 -14.42
N ASP A 160 -2.07 -1.51 -15.55
CA ASP A 160 -3.28 -2.34 -15.63
C ASP A 160 -2.98 -3.79 -15.17
N ARG A 161 -1.79 -4.31 -15.49
CA ARG A 161 -1.38 -5.65 -15.07
C ARG A 161 -1.10 -5.74 -13.58
N ILE A 162 -0.48 -4.73 -12.98
CA ILE A 162 -0.27 -4.65 -11.52
C ILE A 162 -1.63 -4.65 -10.81
N GLU A 163 -2.55 -3.81 -11.24
CA GLU A 163 -3.89 -3.73 -10.64
C GLU A 163 -4.67 -5.04 -10.79
N LEU A 164 -4.60 -5.66 -11.96
CA LEU A 164 -5.21 -6.97 -12.18
C LEU A 164 -4.65 -8.02 -11.21
N LYS A 165 -3.32 -8.06 -11.01
CA LYS A 165 -2.68 -9.00 -10.10
C LYS A 165 -3.05 -8.76 -8.64
N ARG A 166 -3.19 -7.50 -8.22
CA ARG A 166 -3.68 -7.14 -6.88
C ARG A 166 -5.11 -7.65 -6.68
N ARG A 167 -6.02 -7.37 -7.62
CA ARG A 167 -7.41 -7.87 -7.57
C ARG A 167 -7.49 -9.40 -7.58
N ILE A 168 -6.61 -10.08 -8.32
CA ILE A 168 -6.53 -11.55 -8.27
C ILE A 168 -6.13 -12.01 -6.86
N ASN A 169 -5.17 -11.36 -6.21
CA ASN A 169 -4.78 -11.70 -4.84
C ASN A 169 -5.93 -11.48 -3.84
N ASP A 170 -6.68 -10.37 -3.95
CA ASP A 170 -7.84 -10.11 -3.10
C ASP A 170 -8.92 -11.20 -3.29
N ASN A 171 -9.17 -11.62 -4.53
CA ASN A 171 -10.07 -12.73 -4.82
C ASN A 171 -9.57 -14.07 -4.25
N LEU A 172 -8.25 -14.31 -4.29
CA LEU A 172 -7.65 -15.52 -3.72
C LEU A 172 -7.80 -15.54 -2.19
N VAL A 173 -7.66 -14.39 -1.52
CA VAL A 173 -7.97 -14.25 -0.09
C VAL A 173 -9.44 -14.60 0.17
N ALA A 174 -10.36 -14.07 -0.63
CA ALA A 174 -11.78 -14.38 -0.50
C ALA A 174 -12.09 -15.88 -0.74
N VAL A 175 -11.41 -16.52 -1.70
CA VAL A 175 -11.54 -17.97 -1.94
C VAL A 175 -11.05 -18.76 -0.73
N GLY A 176 -9.88 -18.43 -0.17
CA GLY A 176 -9.31 -19.13 1.00
C GLY A 176 -10.21 -19.00 2.23
N THR A 177 -10.67 -17.78 2.54
CA THR A 177 -11.58 -17.53 3.68
C THR A 177 -12.95 -18.21 3.48
N THR A 178 -13.48 -18.22 2.23
CA THR A 178 -14.72 -18.93 1.90
C THR A 178 -14.55 -20.45 2.06
N SER A 179 -13.36 -21.00 1.72
CA SER A 179 -13.06 -22.41 1.92
C SER A 179 -13.11 -22.76 3.41
N ILE A 180 -12.52 -21.94 4.29
CA ILE A 180 -12.65 -22.09 5.76
C ILE A 180 -14.12 -22.03 6.15
N GLN A 181 -14.87 -21.02 5.70
CA GLN A 181 -16.29 -20.83 6.05
C GLN A 181 -17.14 -22.06 5.68
N LYS A 182 -16.95 -22.62 4.49
CA LYS A 182 -17.75 -23.75 4.00
C LYS A 182 -17.42 -25.07 4.69
N ASN A 183 -16.16 -25.31 4.99
CA ASN A 183 -15.69 -26.62 5.46
C ASN A 183 -15.53 -26.68 6.99
N ILE A 184 -15.30 -25.55 7.64
CA ILE A 184 -15.02 -25.45 9.08
C ILE A 184 -16.09 -24.60 9.80
N GLY A 185 -16.72 -23.66 9.08
CA GLY A 185 -17.58 -22.64 9.65
C GLY A 185 -16.77 -21.46 10.17
N ARG A 186 -16.13 -21.62 11.34
CA ARG A 186 -15.22 -20.62 11.93
C ARG A 186 -13.85 -21.25 12.16
N GLY A 187 -12.82 -20.74 11.48
CA GLY A 187 -11.46 -21.21 11.67
C GLY A 187 -10.89 -20.75 13.02
N ALA A 188 -11.08 -19.47 13.38
CA ALA A 188 -10.70 -18.94 14.67
C ALA A 188 -11.94 -18.58 15.52
N LEU A 189 -11.92 -19.00 16.80
CA LEU A 189 -13.01 -18.83 17.77
C LEU A 189 -12.68 -17.65 18.68
N ILE A 190 -13.03 -16.45 18.22
CA ILE A 190 -12.66 -15.20 18.88
C ILE A 190 -13.90 -14.53 19.44
N ASN A 191 -13.77 -14.04 20.67
CA ASN A 191 -14.83 -13.27 21.38
C ASN A 191 -16.17 -14.03 21.48
N LEU A 192 -16.10 -15.34 21.74
CA LEU A 192 -17.25 -16.18 22.01
C LEU A 192 -17.44 -16.34 23.51
N THR A 193 -18.68 -16.23 23.94
CA THR A 193 -19.08 -16.59 25.30
C THR A 193 -19.03 -18.12 25.50
N GLU A 194 -18.98 -18.60 26.76
CA GLU A 194 -19.04 -20.03 27.04
C GLU A 194 -20.28 -20.67 26.41
N ALA A 195 -21.45 -20.03 26.55
CA ALA A 195 -22.71 -20.52 25.98
C ALA A 195 -22.70 -20.58 24.43
N GLU A 196 -21.94 -19.72 23.75
CA GLU A 196 -21.74 -19.79 22.29
C GLU A 196 -20.76 -20.90 21.95
N MET A 197 -19.71 -21.09 22.74
CA MET A 197 -18.76 -22.20 22.55
C MET A 197 -19.45 -23.56 22.71
N ASP A 198 -20.30 -23.74 23.71
CA ASP A 198 -21.05 -24.98 23.97
C ASP A 198 -22.06 -25.32 22.84
N ARG A 199 -22.48 -24.33 22.07
CA ARG A 199 -23.39 -24.52 20.92
C ARG A 199 -22.66 -24.88 19.62
N LEU A 200 -21.35 -24.77 19.59
CA LEU A 200 -20.58 -25.12 18.41
C LEU A 200 -20.47 -26.65 18.32
N THR A 201 -20.92 -27.18 17.21
CA THR A 201 -20.78 -28.60 16.88
C THR A 201 -19.77 -28.77 15.77
N PHE A 202 -18.78 -29.61 16.00
CA PHE A 202 -17.77 -29.99 15.03
C PHE A 202 -17.80 -31.50 14.81
N PRO A 203 -17.30 -32.02 13.69
CA PRO A 203 -17.02 -33.44 13.52
C PRO A 203 -16.18 -33.98 14.70
N GLU A 204 -16.37 -35.23 15.09
CA GLU A 204 -15.71 -35.83 16.28
C GLU A 204 -14.18 -35.83 16.19
N ASP A 205 -13.64 -35.84 14.97
CA ASP A 205 -12.21 -35.80 14.67
C ASP A 205 -11.59 -34.42 14.65
N PHE A 206 -12.41 -33.35 14.75
CA PHE A 206 -11.94 -31.98 14.85
C PHE A 206 -11.64 -31.62 16.32
N LYS A 207 -10.57 -30.83 16.52
CA LYS A 207 -10.15 -30.39 17.85
C LYS A 207 -10.24 -28.88 17.96
N VAL A 208 -10.42 -28.38 19.17
CA VAL A 208 -10.20 -26.97 19.49
C VAL A 208 -8.86 -26.86 20.20
N GLN A 209 -7.95 -26.09 19.63
CA GLN A 209 -6.62 -25.84 20.20
C GLN A 209 -6.36 -24.33 20.23
N THR A 210 -5.44 -23.91 21.09
CA THR A 210 -4.89 -22.55 21.02
C THR A 210 -3.90 -22.42 19.86
N VAL A 211 -3.66 -21.22 19.39
CA VAL A 211 -2.63 -20.95 18.36
C VAL A 211 -1.27 -21.46 18.82
N SER A 212 -0.92 -21.29 20.10
CA SER A 212 0.35 -21.79 20.63
C SER A 212 0.46 -23.32 20.63
N GLU A 213 -0.64 -24.05 20.81
CA GLU A 213 -0.66 -25.52 20.75
C GLU A 213 -0.58 -26.02 19.29
N PHE A 214 -1.24 -25.29 18.38
CA PHE A 214 -1.27 -25.61 16.95
C PHE A 214 0.07 -25.35 16.28
N CYS A 215 0.74 -24.23 16.60
CA CYS A 215 2.04 -23.88 16.03
C CYS A 215 3.18 -24.75 16.61
N ALA A 216 4.25 -24.89 15.85
CA ALA A 216 5.51 -25.43 16.38
C ALA A 216 6.15 -24.46 17.37
N GLU A 217 6.04 -23.14 17.09
CA GLU A 217 6.56 -22.09 17.93
C GLU A 217 5.89 -20.75 17.61
N THR A 218 5.77 -19.87 18.60
CA THR A 218 5.37 -18.47 18.40
C THR A 218 6.45 -17.53 18.95
N LYS A 219 6.82 -16.51 18.18
CA LYS A 219 7.92 -15.57 18.52
C LYS A 219 7.48 -14.13 18.37
N SER A 220 7.80 -13.29 19.35
CA SER A 220 7.80 -11.84 19.15
C SER A 220 9.14 -11.42 18.55
N GLY A 221 9.08 -10.44 17.67
CA GLY A 221 10.27 -9.79 17.13
C GLY A 221 10.94 -8.83 18.12
N SER A 222 11.96 -8.16 17.63
CA SER A 222 12.68 -7.12 18.36
C SER A 222 13.32 -6.13 17.40
N THR A 223 13.61 -4.92 17.90
CA THR A 223 14.33 -3.89 17.16
C THR A 223 15.75 -3.83 17.67
N PRO A 224 16.77 -4.16 16.85
CA PRO A 224 18.16 -3.89 17.18
C PRO A 224 18.37 -2.41 17.45
N SER A 225 19.34 -2.05 18.32
CA SER A 225 19.58 -0.65 18.70
C SER A 225 19.74 0.25 17.47
N ARG A 226 18.88 1.25 17.35
CA ARG A 226 18.93 2.24 16.25
C ARG A 226 20.14 3.17 16.34
N THR A 227 20.74 3.29 17.50
CA THR A 227 21.95 4.12 17.70
C THR A 227 23.23 3.43 17.25
N ASN A 228 23.18 2.11 17.00
CA ASN A 228 24.32 1.36 16.49
C ASN A 228 24.18 1.13 14.98
N ASN A 229 24.78 2.00 14.18
CA ASN A 229 24.72 1.91 12.71
C ASN A 229 25.24 0.58 12.16
N LYS A 230 26.16 -0.11 12.88
CA LYS A 230 26.68 -1.42 12.47
C LYS A 230 25.61 -2.52 12.40
N TYR A 231 24.47 -2.34 13.05
CA TYR A 231 23.37 -3.29 13.00
C TYR A 231 22.48 -3.11 11.76
N TRP A 232 22.56 -1.94 11.08
CA TRP A 232 21.65 -1.53 10.01
C TRP A 232 22.36 -1.28 8.68
N GLU A 233 23.52 -0.62 8.72
CA GLU A 233 24.24 -0.19 7.53
C GLU A 233 24.73 -1.41 6.73
N ASN A 234 24.39 -1.46 5.44
CA ASN A 234 24.63 -2.61 4.55
C ASN A 234 24.02 -3.91 5.04
N GLY A 235 22.88 -3.85 5.73
CA GLY A 235 22.11 -5.01 6.16
C GLY A 235 21.68 -5.91 4.99
N THR A 236 21.68 -7.21 5.22
CA THR A 236 21.30 -8.23 4.22
C THR A 236 20.18 -9.14 4.70
N ILE A 237 19.84 -9.08 5.99
CA ILE A 237 18.78 -9.88 6.60
C ILE A 237 17.53 -9.01 6.65
N SER A 238 16.46 -9.44 6.01
CA SER A 238 15.17 -8.74 5.99
C SER A 238 14.64 -8.48 7.40
N TRP A 239 14.16 -7.26 7.66
CA TRP A 239 13.58 -6.86 8.94
C TRP A 239 12.21 -6.19 8.70
N VAL A 240 11.14 -6.92 9.04
CA VAL A 240 9.75 -6.52 8.78
C VAL A 240 9.26 -5.58 9.87
N LYS A 241 8.68 -4.45 9.48
CA LYS A 241 7.92 -3.56 10.38
C LYS A 241 6.44 -3.94 10.40
N SER A 242 5.75 -3.67 11.51
CA SER A 242 4.32 -3.96 11.63
C SER A 242 3.46 -3.32 10.53
N GLY A 243 3.84 -2.15 10.03
CA GLY A 243 3.18 -1.51 8.89
C GLY A 243 3.30 -2.28 7.57
N GLU A 244 4.18 -3.27 7.44
CA GLU A 244 4.35 -4.09 6.23
C GLU A 244 3.49 -5.36 6.24
N VAL A 245 2.86 -5.70 7.40
CA VAL A 245 2.05 -6.92 7.55
C VAL A 245 0.78 -6.88 6.69
N HIS A 246 0.19 -5.69 6.49
CA HIS A 246 -1.03 -5.50 5.70
C HIS A 246 -0.91 -5.90 4.22
N ASN A 247 0.29 -6.12 3.72
CA ASN A 247 0.54 -6.52 2.32
C ASN A 247 0.16 -7.98 2.01
N ASN A 248 -0.47 -8.69 2.93
CA ASN A 248 -0.85 -10.10 2.84
C ASN A 248 0.34 -11.05 2.67
N ILE A 249 1.17 -10.90 1.62
CA ILE A 249 2.36 -11.72 1.36
C ILE A 249 3.61 -10.83 1.47
N THR A 250 4.47 -11.10 2.44
CA THR A 250 5.74 -10.39 2.62
C THR A 250 6.85 -11.10 1.83
N LEU A 251 7.38 -10.44 0.80
CA LEU A 251 8.46 -10.93 -0.07
C LEU A 251 9.74 -10.09 0.01
N GLN A 252 9.63 -8.88 0.48
CA GLN A 252 10.72 -7.93 0.64
C GLN A 252 10.38 -6.98 1.79
N THR A 253 11.37 -6.32 2.34
CA THR A 253 11.23 -5.39 3.45
C THR A 253 11.84 -4.05 3.07
N GLU A 254 11.36 -2.99 3.69
CA GLU A 254 11.95 -1.66 3.52
C GLU A 254 13.33 -1.55 4.18
N GLU A 255 13.54 -2.30 5.27
CA GLU A 255 14.75 -2.25 6.06
C GLU A 255 15.41 -3.63 6.21
N TYR A 256 16.72 -3.60 6.42
CA TYR A 256 17.52 -4.80 6.59
C TYR A 256 18.45 -4.62 7.78
N ILE A 257 18.77 -5.71 8.47
CA ILE A 257 19.77 -5.74 9.53
C ILE A 257 21.00 -6.54 9.08
N THR A 258 22.12 -6.29 9.72
CA THR A 258 23.35 -7.05 9.49
C THR A 258 23.35 -8.36 10.27
N PRO A 259 24.22 -9.34 9.93
CA PRO A 259 24.46 -10.51 10.76
C PRO A 259 24.85 -10.15 12.20
N LEU A 260 25.57 -9.04 12.39
CA LEU A 260 25.92 -8.53 13.72
C LEU A 260 24.65 -8.06 14.47
N GLY A 261 23.78 -7.33 13.80
CA GLY A 261 22.49 -6.91 14.37
C GLY A 261 21.63 -8.09 14.79
N LEU A 262 21.66 -9.19 14.03
CA LEU A 262 20.95 -10.43 14.41
C LEU A 262 21.61 -11.10 15.63
N SER A 263 22.94 -11.22 15.67
CA SER A 263 23.64 -11.98 16.73
C SER A 263 23.71 -11.24 18.07
N GLU A 264 23.79 -9.90 18.05
CA GLU A 264 23.94 -9.06 19.25
C GLU A 264 22.63 -8.44 19.75
N SER A 265 21.48 -8.78 19.16
CA SER A 265 20.18 -8.33 19.63
C SER A 265 19.25 -9.50 19.98
N SER A 266 18.11 -9.19 20.61
CA SER A 266 17.08 -10.18 20.93
C SER A 266 16.19 -10.53 19.73
N THR A 267 16.41 -9.94 18.54
CA THR A 267 15.61 -10.26 17.35
C THR A 267 15.76 -11.72 16.94
N LYS A 268 14.72 -12.28 16.36
CA LYS A 268 14.65 -13.70 15.99
C LYS A 268 14.48 -13.84 14.49
N LEU A 269 15.23 -14.70 13.88
CA LEU A 269 15.01 -15.11 12.50
C LEU A 269 13.81 -16.05 12.44
N LEU A 270 12.86 -15.70 11.61
CA LEU A 270 11.66 -16.47 11.31
C LEU A 270 11.85 -17.16 9.95
N PRO A 271 11.51 -18.45 9.85
CA PRO A 271 11.59 -19.15 8.58
C PRO A 271 10.52 -18.64 7.61
N LYS A 272 10.73 -18.92 6.34
CA LYS A 272 9.68 -18.83 5.35
C LYS A 272 8.46 -19.66 5.77
N ASP A 273 7.29 -19.28 5.27
CA ASP A 273 6.00 -19.89 5.58
C ASP A 273 5.55 -19.68 7.04
N THR A 274 6.00 -18.57 7.67
CA THR A 274 5.53 -18.10 8.98
C THR A 274 4.32 -17.18 8.80
N VAL A 275 3.27 -17.38 9.60
CA VAL A 275 2.13 -16.45 9.69
C VAL A 275 2.49 -15.31 10.65
N LEU A 276 2.21 -14.07 10.24
CA LEU A 276 2.50 -12.88 11.01
C LEU A 276 1.20 -12.24 11.50
N MET A 277 1.21 -11.67 12.71
CA MET A 277 0.14 -10.79 13.17
C MET A 277 0.73 -9.54 13.79
N ALA A 278 0.28 -8.36 13.34
CA ALA A 278 0.64 -7.09 13.95
C ALA A 278 -0.08 -6.93 15.28
N MET A 279 0.66 -6.49 16.32
CA MET A 279 0.16 -6.37 17.68
C MET A 279 -0.17 -4.94 18.09
N TYR A 280 0.46 -3.93 17.47
CA TYR A 280 0.40 -2.54 17.91
C TYR A 280 0.07 -1.58 16.78
N GLY A 281 -0.50 -0.43 17.16
CA GLY A 281 -0.76 0.68 16.27
C GLY A 281 -1.96 0.45 15.34
N VAL A 282 -2.03 1.23 14.28
CA VAL A 282 -3.15 1.21 13.32
C VAL A 282 -3.30 -0.12 12.57
N THR A 283 -2.26 -0.94 12.55
CA THR A 283 -2.25 -2.27 11.91
C THR A 283 -2.53 -3.40 12.89
N ALA A 284 -2.82 -3.11 14.16
CA ALA A 284 -3.09 -4.15 15.15
C ALA A 284 -4.21 -5.11 14.71
N GLY A 285 -3.92 -6.42 14.74
CA GLY A 285 -4.82 -7.47 14.27
C GLY A 285 -4.71 -7.78 12.78
N GLU A 286 -3.88 -7.05 12.02
CA GLU A 286 -3.61 -7.43 10.63
C GLU A 286 -2.75 -8.69 10.55
N VAL A 287 -3.10 -9.55 9.61
CA VAL A 287 -2.50 -10.87 9.41
C VAL A 287 -1.76 -10.90 8.07
N GLY A 288 -0.50 -11.31 8.09
CA GLY A 288 0.34 -11.48 6.92
C GLY A 288 0.95 -12.87 6.82
N TYR A 289 1.51 -13.18 5.66
CA TYR A 289 2.23 -14.42 5.38
C TYR A 289 3.65 -14.12 4.92
N LEU A 290 4.63 -14.65 5.62
CA LEU A 290 6.04 -14.44 5.35
C LEU A 290 6.53 -15.46 4.29
N ALA A 291 6.76 -14.98 3.07
CA ALA A 291 7.19 -15.83 1.97
C ALA A 291 8.72 -15.85 1.76
N ILE A 292 9.46 -15.26 2.68
CA ILE A 292 10.94 -15.23 2.77
C ILE A 292 11.38 -15.55 4.20
N GLU A 293 12.66 -15.77 4.41
CA GLU A 293 13.27 -15.72 5.74
C GLU A 293 13.44 -14.26 6.18
N ALA A 294 13.00 -13.87 7.37
CA ALA A 294 13.12 -12.52 7.87
C ALA A 294 13.10 -12.43 9.39
N THR A 295 13.57 -11.31 9.91
CA THR A 295 13.34 -10.87 11.29
C THR A 295 12.20 -9.87 11.35
N THR A 296 11.69 -9.57 12.54
CA THR A 296 10.55 -8.63 12.70
C THR A 296 10.82 -7.67 13.86
N ASN A 297 10.10 -6.54 13.87
CA ASN A 297 10.08 -5.67 15.04
C ASN A 297 9.25 -6.29 16.18
N GLN A 298 9.32 -5.69 17.38
CA GLN A 298 8.60 -6.16 18.58
C GLN A 298 7.08 -6.05 18.47
N ALA A 299 6.55 -5.35 17.48
CA ALA A 299 5.12 -5.18 17.24
C ALA A 299 4.51 -6.29 16.38
N ILE A 300 5.26 -7.37 16.09
CA ILE A 300 4.80 -8.51 15.31
C ILE A 300 4.98 -9.81 16.12
N CYS A 301 3.94 -10.63 16.10
CA CYS A 301 4.00 -12.03 16.51
C CYS A 301 4.14 -12.91 15.27
N GLY A 302 5.20 -13.69 15.18
CA GLY A 302 5.41 -14.73 14.17
C GLY A 302 4.93 -16.08 14.70
N MET A 303 4.09 -16.76 13.94
CA MET A 303 3.49 -18.08 14.23
C MET A 303 4.05 -19.10 13.26
N ILE A 304 4.95 -19.94 13.73
CA ILE A 304 5.66 -20.94 12.93
C ILE A 304 4.90 -22.25 13.00
N CYS A 305 4.33 -22.71 11.89
CA CYS A 305 3.63 -23.98 11.79
C CYS A 305 4.58 -25.13 11.39
N ARG A 306 4.13 -26.37 11.54
CA ARG A 306 4.93 -27.57 11.22
C ARG A 306 4.99 -27.87 9.73
N SER A 307 3.98 -27.38 8.97
CA SER A 307 3.92 -27.56 7.53
C SER A 307 3.36 -26.29 6.85
N LYS A 308 3.60 -26.20 5.54
CA LYS A 308 3.05 -25.13 4.69
C LYS A 308 1.52 -25.19 4.61
N ALA A 309 0.94 -26.38 4.68
CA ALA A 309 -0.51 -26.57 4.70
C ALA A 309 -1.12 -26.02 5.99
N GLU A 310 -0.50 -26.32 7.15
CA GLU A 310 -0.90 -25.75 8.45
C GLU A 310 -0.75 -24.24 8.49
N ALA A 311 0.36 -23.69 7.96
CA ALA A 311 0.57 -22.23 7.89
C ALA A 311 -0.50 -21.55 7.04
N ALA A 312 -0.84 -22.10 5.88
CA ALA A 312 -1.91 -21.57 5.03
C ALA A 312 -3.28 -21.69 5.71
N TYR A 313 -3.55 -22.79 6.40
CA TYR A 313 -4.77 -22.98 7.17
C TYR A 313 -4.91 -21.92 8.28
N LEU A 314 -3.86 -21.73 9.08
CA LEU A 314 -3.84 -20.73 10.14
C LEU A 314 -4.03 -19.32 9.58
N TYR A 315 -3.32 -19.00 8.49
CA TYR A 315 -3.40 -17.71 7.82
C TYR A 315 -4.85 -17.36 7.43
N PHE A 316 -5.55 -18.24 6.69
CA PHE A 316 -6.92 -17.97 6.28
C PHE A 316 -7.93 -18.01 7.44
N SER A 317 -7.69 -18.83 8.47
CA SER A 317 -8.51 -18.88 9.67
C SER A 317 -8.45 -17.57 10.45
N LEU A 318 -7.26 -16.96 10.55
CA LEU A 318 -7.07 -15.67 11.22
C LEU A 318 -7.60 -14.50 10.37
N ILE A 319 -7.37 -14.52 9.05
CA ILE A 319 -7.92 -13.50 8.13
C ILE A 319 -9.45 -13.47 8.17
N GLN A 320 -10.11 -14.63 8.22
CA GLN A 320 -11.57 -14.69 8.36
C GLN A 320 -12.07 -13.92 9.60
N SER A 321 -11.29 -13.89 10.66
CA SER A 321 -11.63 -13.23 11.93
C SER A 321 -10.93 -11.89 12.14
N GLN A 322 -10.15 -11.41 11.19
CA GLN A 322 -9.29 -10.22 11.32
C GLN A 322 -10.07 -8.98 11.76
N ALA A 323 -11.26 -8.72 11.18
CA ALA A 323 -12.08 -7.58 11.57
C ALA A 323 -12.50 -7.62 13.05
N THR A 324 -12.73 -8.83 13.61
CA THR A 324 -13.04 -9.01 15.02
C THR A 324 -11.80 -8.79 15.90
N ILE A 325 -10.65 -9.32 15.48
CA ILE A 325 -9.37 -9.15 16.18
C ILE A 325 -9.00 -7.66 16.25
N SER A 326 -9.09 -6.94 15.12
CA SER A 326 -8.76 -5.51 15.06
C SER A 326 -9.69 -4.63 15.92
N ARG A 327 -10.97 -5.00 16.06
CA ARG A 327 -11.87 -4.28 16.99
C ARG A 327 -11.48 -4.47 18.45
N LEU A 328 -10.95 -5.61 18.82
CA LEU A 328 -10.49 -5.86 20.20
C LEU A 328 -9.26 -5.02 20.56
N SER A 329 -8.44 -4.64 19.57
CA SER A 329 -7.32 -3.73 19.79
C SER A 329 -7.73 -2.25 19.94
N ASN A 330 -8.91 -1.87 19.43
CA ASN A 330 -9.36 -0.46 19.35
C ASN A 330 -10.49 -0.12 20.35
N GLY A 331 -10.97 -1.06 21.16
CA GLY A 331 -12.20 -0.90 21.93
C GLY A 331 -12.12 -1.11 23.44
N GLY A 332 -10.93 -1.23 24.01
CA GLY A 332 -10.75 -1.49 25.45
C GLY A 332 -9.66 -0.61 26.07
N ALA A 333 -9.44 -0.74 27.38
CA ALA A 333 -8.38 -0.03 28.11
C ALA A 333 -6.94 -0.36 27.66
N GLN A 334 -6.76 -1.17 26.61
CA GLN A 334 -5.49 -1.51 25.98
C GLN A 334 -5.63 -1.39 24.46
N ASP A 335 -5.02 -0.36 23.88
CA ASP A 335 -4.96 -0.12 22.45
C ASP A 335 -4.02 -1.12 21.70
N ASN A 336 -3.67 -2.25 22.29
CA ASN A 336 -2.67 -3.18 21.76
C ASN A 336 -3.04 -4.63 22.04
N LEU A 337 -2.76 -5.51 21.09
CA LEU A 337 -2.78 -6.96 21.27
C LEU A 337 -1.49 -7.40 21.98
N SER A 338 -1.60 -8.33 22.94
CA SER A 338 -0.41 -8.96 23.52
C SER A 338 -0.08 -10.27 22.81
N LYS A 339 1.20 -10.68 22.85
CA LYS A 339 1.56 -12.05 22.40
C LYS A 339 0.74 -13.11 23.12
N ASN A 340 0.50 -12.94 24.42
CA ASN A 340 -0.33 -13.88 25.20
C ASN A 340 -1.77 -13.95 24.68
N PHE A 341 -2.35 -12.85 24.21
CA PHE A 341 -3.66 -12.87 23.56
C PHE A 341 -3.63 -13.74 22.30
N ILE A 342 -2.62 -13.54 21.42
CA ILE A 342 -2.47 -14.29 20.16
C ILE A 342 -2.25 -15.77 20.45
N ASP A 343 -1.36 -16.10 21.39
CA ASP A 343 -1.07 -17.49 21.77
C ASP A 343 -2.32 -18.24 22.26
N ASN A 344 -3.26 -17.53 22.91
CA ASN A 344 -4.50 -18.09 23.45
C ASN A 344 -5.72 -18.00 22.52
N ILE A 345 -5.59 -17.46 21.30
CA ILE A 345 -6.66 -17.53 20.30
C ILE A 345 -6.98 -19.00 20.06
N LYS A 346 -8.23 -19.39 20.31
CA LYS A 346 -8.71 -20.74 20.01
C LYS A 346 -9.01 -20.88 18.53
N ILE A 347 -8.59 -21.98 17.92
CA ILE A 347 -8.87 -22.34 16.53
C ILE A 347 -9.44 -23.75 16.46
N VAL A 348 -10.29 -23.98 15.46
CA VAL A 348 -10.79 -25.30 15.11
C VAL A 348 -9.72 -25.99 14.28
N VAL A 349 -9.29 -27.17 14.66
CA VAL A 349 -8.20 -27.91 14.00
C VAL A 349 -8.72 -29.24 13.48
N PRO A 350 -8.96 -29.32 12.15
CA PRO A 350 -9.25 -30.60 11.48
C PRO A 350 -8.03 -31.53 11.47
N PRO A 351 -8.21 -32.82 11.16
CA PRO A 351 -7.12 -33.74 10.89
C PRO A 351 -6.19 -33.20 9.79
N SER A 352 -4.88 -33.49 9.86
CA SER A 352 -3.87 -32.99 8.91
C SER A 352 -4.23 -33.30 7.46
N GLU A 353 -4.71 -34.53 7.19
CA GLU A 353 -5.17 -34.92 5.85
C GLU A 353 -6.33 -34.07 5.33
N PHE A 354 -7.20 -33.59 6.21
CA PHE A 354 -8.29 -32.70 5.85
C PHE A 354 -7.73 -31.30 5.50
N ILE A 355 -6.79 -30.79 6.31
CA ILE A 355 -6.11 -29.50 6.04
C ILE A 355 -5.41 -29.54 4.68
N GLU A 356 -4.72 -30.63 4.36
CA GLU A 356 -4.07 -30.82 3.06
C GLU A 356 -5.07 -30.84 1.89
N LYS A 357 -6.22 -31.51 2.05
CA LYS A 357 -7.30 -31.58 1.03
C LYS A 357 -7.93 -30.22 0.75
N LEU A 358 -7.93 -29.27 1.69
CA LEU A 358 -8.39 -27.90 1.46
C LEU A 358 -7.52 -27.15 0.43
N ASN A 359 -6.31 -27.62 0.19
CA ASN A 359 -5.36 -27.08 -0.80
C ASN A 359 -5.07 -25.58 -0.66
N LEU A 360 -5.15 -25.04 0.55
CA LEU A 360 -4.96 -23.60 0.84
C LEU A 360 -3.51 -23.16 0.57
N ALA A 361 -2.55 -24.07 0.71
CA ALA A 361 -1.15 -23.79 0.40
C ALA A 361 -0.95 -23.41 -1.08
N ALA A 362 -1.69 -24.01 -2.01
CA ALA A 362 -1.64 -23.63 -3.43
C ALA A 362 -2.17 -22.22 -3.68
N ILE A 363 -3.18 -21.77 -2.91
CA ILE A 363 -3.69 -20.40 -2.97
C ILE A 363 -2.59 -19.43 -2.53
N VAL A 364 -1.94 -19.66 -1.39
CA VAL A 364 -0.82 -18.84 -0.90
C VAL A 364 0.34 -18.81 -1.89
N GLU A 365 0.64 -19.94 -2.53
CA GLU A 365 1.68 -20.03 -3.55
C GLU A 365 1.35 -19.15 -4.77
N GLN A 366 0.10 -19.21 -5.25
CA GLN A 366 -0.34 -18.33 -6.35
C GLN A 366 -0.29 -16.86 -5.97
N MET A 367 -0.72 -16.49 -4.74
CA MET A 367 -0.59 -15.12 -4.22
C MET A 367 0.88 -14.68 -4.17
N THR A 368 1.78 -15.59 -3.75
CA THR A 368 3.22 -15.33 -3.72
C THR A 368 3.80 -15.07 -5.12
N LEU A 369 3.41 -15.86 -6.10
CA LEU A 369 3.82 -15.66 -7.51
C LEU A 369 3.31 -14.32 -8.07
N ASN A 370 2.04 -13.99 -7.81
CA ASN A 370 1.48 -12.71 -8.22
C ASN A 370 2.22 -11.52 -7.57
N THR A 371 2.54 -11.62 -6.27
CA THR A 371 3.27 -10.57 -5.54
C THR A 371 4.70 -10.39 -6.10
N LYS A 372 5.37 -11.49 -6.47
CA LYS A 372 6.67 -11.42 -7.17
C LYS A 372 6.56 -10.71 -8.52
N GLU A 373 5.52 -11.04 -9.29
CA GLU A 373 5.28 -10.40 -10.59
C GLU A 373 5.00 -8.89 -10.41
N ILE A 374 4.20 -8.51 -9.42
CA ILE A 374 3.93 -7.10 -9.08
C ILE A 374 5.24 -6.37 -8.81
N ALA A 375 6.12 -6.90 -7.96
CA ALA A 375 7.39 -6.26 -7.63
C ALA A 375 8.29 -6.05 -8.88
N LEU A 376 8.31 -7.02 -9.80
CA LEU A 376 9.05 -6.90 -11.06
C LEU A 376 8.44 -5.84 -11.99
N LEU A 377 7.11 -5.78 -12.07
CA LEU A 377 6.39 -4.78 -12.86
C LEU A 377 6.58 -3.37 -12.30
N GLU A 378 6.58 -3.17 -10.99
CA GLU A 378 6.86 -1.88 -10.34
C GLU A 378 8.30 -1.42 -10.61
N LYS A 379 9.26 -2.34 -10.59
CA LYS A 379 10.64 -2.04 -11.03
C LYS A 379 10.71 -1.64 -12.50
N LEU A 380 9.94 -2.31 -13.36
CA LEU A 380 9.87 -1.97 -14.79
C LEU A 380 9.24 -0.59 -14.99
N GLN A 381 8.16 -0.24 -14.28
CA GLN A 381 7.57 1.11 -14.28
C GLN A 381 8.61 2.18 -13.93
N SER A 382 9.35 1.96 -12.84
CA SER A 382 10.41 2.88 -12.41
C SER A 382 11.49 3.05 -13.48
N THR A 383 11.85 1.96 -14.16
CA THR A 383 12.83 2.01 -15.29
C THR A 383 12.28 2.81 -16.46
N VAL A 384 11.01 2.63 -16.84
CA VAL A 384 10.37 3.39 -17.92
C VAL A 384 10.37 4.89 -17.59
N LEU A 385 10.00 5.26 -16.34
CA LEU A 385 10.02 6.66 -15.91
C LEU A 385 11.44 7.25 -15.93
N ALA A 386 12.45 6.51 -15.49
CA ALA A 386 13.85 6.97 -15.54
C ALA A 386 14.35 7.20 -16.98
N GLN A 387 13.91 6.39 -17.93
CA GLN A 387 14.29 6.54 -19.35
C GLN A 387 13.70 7.79 -20.02
N LEU A 388 12.63 8.40 -19.48
CA LEU A 388 12.09 9.65 -20.00
C LEU A 388 13.11 10.80 -19.96
N SER A 389 14.09 10.75 -19.08
CA SER A 389 15.12 11.79 -18.90
C SER A 389 16.48 11.46 -19.50
N SER A 390 16.67 10.23 -20.00
CA SER A 390 18.00 9.74 -20.43
C SER A 390 18.30 9.95 -21.91
N ARG A 391 17.51 10.76 -22.63
CA ARG A 391 17.76 11.07 -24.06
C ARG A 391 17.80 12.55 -24.30
#